data_bc32a873fd391f6b28e4931406504e8e
#
_entry.id   bc32a873fd391f6b28e4931406504e8e
#
_cell.length_a   1.000
_cell.length_b   1.000
_cell.length_c   1.000
_cell.angle_alpha   90.00
_cell.angle_beta   90.00
_cell.angle_gamma   90.00
#
_symmetry.space_group_name_H-M   'P 1'
#
loop_
_entity.id
_entity.type
_entity.pdbx_description
1 polymer ?
#
loop_
_entity_poly.entity_id
_entity_poly.type
_entity_poly.pdbx_seq_one_letter_code
_entity_poly.pdbx_strand_id
1 'polypeptide(L)'
;MIKRLLLAVPVLLAMALQARAQQPDPNFFIYLCFGQSNMEAGARPAEQDKDFNDPRFQFMAAVDMPRFGRERNNWYPAVPPICRETNNMGPVDFFGRKMIEELPTRYKVGVINVSVAGAKLELWD
;
A
#
# COMPACT_ATOMS: atom_id res chain seq x y z
N MET A 1 12.89 -26.66 -40.78
CA MET A 1 13.66 -26.06 -39.67
C MET A 1 13.42 -24.55 -39.50
N ILE A 2 13.43 -23.77 -40.56
CA ILE A 2 13.30 -22.28 -40.51
C ILE A 2 11.98 -21.78 -39.89
N LYS A 3 10.82 -22.45 -40.14
CA LYS A 3 9.52 -22.05 -39.57
C LYS A 3 9.42 -22.16 -38.03
N ARG A 4 10.17 -23.07 -37.40
CA ARG A 4 10.21 -23.22 -35.94
C ARG A 4 11.10 -22.17 -35.26
N LEU A 5 12.11 -21.69 -35.97
CA LEU A 5 13.01 -20.64 -35.48
C LEU A 5 12.33 -19.27 -35.50
N LEU A 6 11.46 -19.01 -36.52
CA LEU A 6 10.72 -17.74 -36.66
C LEU A 6 9.65 -17.51 -35.55
N LEU A 7 9.17 -18.57 -34.91
CA LEU A 7 8.23 -18.49 -33.80
C LEU A 7 8.90 -18.31 -32.43
N ALA A 8 10.15 -18.76 -32.29
CA ALA A 8 10.87 -18.67 -31.01
C ALA A 8 11.32 -17.24 -30.68
N VAL A 9 11.65 -16.43 -31.66
CA VAL A 9 12.15 -15.06 -31.50
C VAL A 9 11.08 -14.13 -30.90
N PRO A 10 9.82 -14.08 -31.38
CA PRO A 10 8.80 -13.22 -30.77
C PRO A 10 8.40 -13.67 -29.36
N VAL A 11 8.46 -14.97 -29.05
CA VAL A 11 8.17 -15.47 -27.70
C VAL A 11 9.26 -15.05 -26.70
N LEU A 12 10.52 -15.15 -27.08
CA LEU A 12 11.66 -14.70 -26.26
C LEU A 12 11.64 -13.17 -26.06
N LEU A 13 11.25 -12.41 -27.09
CA LEU A 13 11.12 -10.95 -27.01
C LEU A 13 9.97 -10.53 -26.09
N ALA A 14 8.83 -11.25 -26.14
CA ALA A 14 7.69 -11.03 -25.25
C ALA A 14 8.03 -11.34 -23.79
N MET A 15 8.78 -12.39 -23.51
CA MET A 15 9.27 -12.73 -22.17
C MET A 15 10.25 -11.67 -21.63
N ALA A 16 11.14 -11.15 -22.46
CA ALA A 16 12.08 -10.09 -22.08
C ALA A 16 11.37 -8.74 -21.79
N LEU A 17 10.28 -8.45 -22.48
CA LEU A 17 9.45 -7.27 -22.24
C LEU A 17 8.67 -7.38 -20.91
N GLN A 18 8.20 -8.56 -20.57
CA GLN A 18 7.52 -8.80 -19.28
C GLN A 18 8.47 -8.68 -18.09
N ALA A 19 9.73 -9.13 -18.23
CA ALA A 19 10.74 -8.99 -17.18
C ALA A 19 11.10 -7.52 -16.88
N ARG A 20 10.96 -6.61 -17.85
CA ARG A 20 11.18 -5.17 -17.66
C ARG A 20 10.03 -4.46 -16.94
N ALA A 21 8.83 -5.03 -16.94
CA ALA A 21 7.64 -4.41 -16.34
C ALA A 21 7.60 -4.51 -14.80
N GLN A 22 8.54 -5.22 -14.17
CA GLN A 22 8.55 -5.49 -12.72
C GLN A 22 9.69 -4.81 -11.96
N GLN A 23 10.31 -3.78 -12.51
CA GLN A 23 11.29 -3.04 -11.72
C GLN A 23 10.57 -2.19 -10.66
N PRO A 24 10.98 -2.27 -9.38
CA PRO A 24 10.42 -1.42 -8.33
C PRO A 24 10.56 0.07 -8.70
N ASP A 25 9.52 0.86 -8.42
CA ASP A 25 9.59 2.31 -8.55
C ASP A 25 10.57 2.85 -7.50
N PRO A 26 11.74 3.41 -7.86
CA PRO A 26 12.72 3.89 -6.91
C PRO A 26 12.25 5.11 -6.11
N ASN A 27 11.14 5.73 -6.52
CA ASN A 27 10.53 6.86 -5.84
C ASN A 27 9.34 6.45 -4.95
N PHE A 28 9.07 5.17 -4.80
CA PHE A 28 7.99 4.67 -3.94
C PHE A 28 8.57 4.07 -2.67
N PHE A 29 8.49 4.81 -1.56
CA PHE A 29 8.93 4.35 -0.25
C PHE A 29 7.81 3.59 0.45
N ILE A 30 8.06 2.33 0.81
CA ILE A 30 7.09 1.46 1.46
C ILE A 30 7.49 1.24 2.91
N TYR A 31 6.54 1.50 3.82
CA TYR A 31 6.70 1.33 5.26
C TYR A 31 5.78 0.24 5.78
N LEU A 32 6.35 -0.76 6.45
CA LEU A 32 5.60 -1.75 7.19
C LEU A 32 5.31 -1.20 8.59
N CYS A 33 4.03 -1.05 8.91
CA CYS A 33 3.55 -0.53 10.19
C CYS A 33 2.88 -1.67 10.97
N PHE A 34 3.40 -1.98 12.15
CA PHE A 34 2.88 -3.03 13.01
C PHE A 34 2.78 -2.56 14.45
N GLY A 35 1.93 -3.18 15.23
CA GLY A 35 1.65 -2.81 16.59
C GLY A 35 0.34 -3.41 17.10
N GLN A 36 -0.21 -2.82 18.13
CA GLN A 36 -1.48 -3.23 18.72
C GLN A 36 -2.57 -2.15 18.56
N SER A 37 -3.58 -2.16 19.42
CA SER A 37 -4.79 -1.32 19.32
C SER A 37 -4.55 0.16 19.06
N ASN A 38 -3.56 0.78 19.68
CA ASN A 38 -3.26 2.21 19.47
C ASN A 38 -2.73 2.51 18.06
N MET A 39 -2.19 1.51 17.37
CA MET A 39 -1.73 1.62 16.00
C MET A 39 -2.83 1.23 15.00
N GLU A 40 -3.73 0.32 15.41
CA GLU A 40 -4.82 -0.20 14.60
C GLU A 40 -5.99 0.77 14.53
N ALA A 41 -6.39 1.34 15.67
CA ALA A 41 -7.57 2.17 15.83
C ALA A 41 -7.23 3.49 16.52
N GLY A 42 -7.91 4.55 16.13
CA GLY A 42 -7.65 5.88 16.65
C GLY A 42 -8.89 6.78 16.63
N ALA A 43 -8.66 8.06 16.39
CA ALA A 43 -9.68 9.09 16.38
C ALA A 43 -10.64 8.93 15.19
N ARG A 44 -11.89 9.35 15.37
CA ARG A 44 -12.83 9.47 14.25
C ARG A 44 -12.30 10.52 13.27
N PRO A 45 -12.32 10.25 11.95
CA PRO A 45 -11.96 11.24 10.95
C PRO A 45 -12.83 12.49 11.09
N ALA A 46 -12.21 13.67 11.12
CA ALA A 46 -12.91 14.94 10.95
C ALA A 46 -13.30 15.13 9.47
N GLU A 47 -14.08 16.14 9.13
CA GLU A 47 -14.51 16.33 7.73
C GLU A 47 -13.32 16.51 6.78
N GLN A 48 -12.31 17.31 7.19
CA GLN A 48 -11.09 17.50 6.39
C GLN A 48 -10.28 16.20 6.19
N ASP A 49 -10.45 15.22 7.06
CA ASP A 49 -9.75 13.94 6.95
C ASP A 49 -10.41 13.00 5.96
N LYS A 50 -11.72 13.12 5.77
CA LYS A 50 -12.50 12.28 4.85
C LYS A 50 -12.19 12.61 3.39
N ASP A 51 -11.91 13.88 3.11
CA ASP A 51 -11.62 14.38 1.77
C ASP A 51 -10.13 14.29 1.41
N PHE A 52 -9.29 13.86 2.36
CA PHE A 52 -7.87 13.70 2.07
C PHE A 52 -7.64 12.60 1.03
N ASN A 53 -7.14 13.00 -0.12
CA ASN A 53 -6.86 12.10 -1.24
C ASN A 53 -5.64 12.60 -2.05
N ASP A 54 -4.43 12.38 -1.52
CA ASP A 54 -3.21 12.62 -2.28
C ASP A 54 -2.76 11.29 -2.94
N PRO A 55 -2.66 11.22 -4.28
CA PRO A 55 -2.29 10.00 -4.99
C PRO A 55 -0.87 9.52 -4.67
N ARG A 56 -0.04 10.35 -4.06
CA ARG A 56 1.31 9.98 -3.62
C ARG A 56 1.28 9.20 -2.30
N PHE A 57 0.20 9.30 -1.51
CA PHE A 57 0.04 8.52 -0.30
C PHE A 57 -0.90 7.35 -0.56
N GLN A 58 -0.36 6.15 -0.47
CA GLN A 58 -1.07 4.91 -0.74
C GLN A 58 -0.95 3.94 0.44
N PHE A 59 -1.90 3.03 0.54
CA PHE A 59 -1.79 1.91 1.45
C PHE A 59 -2.09 0.59 0.74
N MET A 60 -1.43 -0.47 1.16
CA MET A 60 -1.80 -1.83 0.75
C MET A 60 -2.75 -2.42 1.79
N ALA A 61 -3.91 -2.88 1.35
CA ALA A 61 -4.86 -3.52 2.24
C ALA A 61 -4.29 -4.85 2.75
N ALA A 62 -4.05 -4.96 4.06
CA ALA A 62 -3.58 -6.17 4.70
C ALA A 62 -4.71 -7.21 4.94
N VAL A 63 -5.96 -6.77 4.86
CA VAL A 63 -7.18 -7.58 4.97
C VAL A 63 -8.21 -7.09 3.95
N ASP A 64 -9.19 -7.94 3.63
CA ASP A 64 -10.32 -7.51 2.82
C ASP A 64 -11.20 -6.49 3.56
N MET A 65 -11.64 -5.48 2.85
CA MET A 65 -12.49 -4.39 3.37
C MET A 65 -13.67 -4.17 2.40
N PRO A 66 -14.64 -5.11 2.36
CA PRO A 66 -15.71 -5.12 1.35
C PRO A 66 -16.60 -3.88 1.38
N ARG A 67 -16.83 -3.25 2.56
CA ARG A 67 -17.61 -1.99 2.65
C ARG A 67 -16.98 -0.84 1.86
N PHE A 68 -15.68 -0.91 1.62
CA PHE A 68 -14.91 0.10 0.89
C PHE A 68 -14.47 -0.39 -0.49
N GLY A 69 -14.90 -1.59 -0.91
CA GLY A 69 -14.48 -2.20 -2.18
C GLY A 69 -12.98 -2.47 -2.26
N ARG A 70 -12.34 -2.78 -1.15
CA ARG A 70 -10.89 -3.00 -1.05
C ARG A 70 -10.58 -4.45 -0.78
N GLU A 71 -9.73 -5.03 -1.60
CA GLU A 71 -9.28 -6.42 -1.50
C GLU A 71 -7.86 -6.49 -0.95
N ARG A 72 -7.59 -7.50 -0.16
CA ARG A 72 -6.25 -7.76 0.41
C ARG A 72 -5.18 -7.83 -0.68
N ASN A 73 -3.97 -7.35 -0.33
CA ASN A 73 -2.79 -7.30 -1.19
C ASN A 73 -2.87 -6.34 -2.38
N ASN A 74 -3.88 -5.47 -2.44
CA ASN A 74 -3.97 -4.42 -3.45
C ASN A 74 -3.67 -3.04 -2.86
N TRP A 75 -3.09 -2.18 -3.68
CA TRP A 75 -2.80 -0.79 -3.33
C TRP A 75 -4.00 0.11 -3.61
N TYR A 76 -4.24 1.05 -2.69
CA TYR A 76 -5.31 2.04 -2.77
C TYR A 76 -4.81 3.41 -2.31
N PRO A 77 -5.42 4.52 -2.75
CA PRO A 77 -5.21 5.81 -2.10
C PRO A 77 -5.49 5.71 -0.59
N ALA A 78 -4.65 6.33 0.23
CA ALA A 78 -4.73 6.23 1.68
C ALA A 78 -5.84 7.10 2.28
N VAL A 79 -7.08 6.81 1.89
CA VAL A 79 -8.28 7.37 2.50
C VAL A 79 -8.69 6.49 3.68
N PRO A 80 -8.91 7.04 4.89
CA PRO A 80 -9.29 6.24 6.06
C PRO A 80 -10.58 5.43 5.85
N PRO A 81 -10.69 4.26 6.46
CA PRO A 81 -9.70 3.57 7.29
C PRO A 81 -8.64 2.86 6.46
N ILE A 82 -7.38 2.84 6.92
CA ILE A 82 -6.25 2.21 6.21
C ILE A 82 -5.68 0.97 6.92
N CYS A 83 -6.35 0.48 7.95
CA CYS A 83 -5.99 -0.76 8.64
C CYS A 83 -7.06 -1.83 8.45
N ARG A 84 -8.26 -1.60 9.00
CA ARG A 84 -9.41 -2.51 8.90
C ARG A 84 -10.70 -1.70 8.73
N GLU A 85 -11.76 -2.31 8.21
CA GLU A 85 -13.06 -1.65 7.99
C GLU A 85 -13.66 -0.96 9.20
N THR A 86 -13.46 -1.54 10.38
CA THR A 86 -14.05 -1.08 11.63
C THR A 86 -13.21 -0.03 12.34
N ASN A 87 -12.01 0.24 11.85
CA ASN A 87 -11.10 1.19 12.44
C ASN A 87 -11.33 2.60 11.91
N ASN A 88 -10.88 3.54 12.70
CA ASN A 88 -10.81 4.95 12.35
C ASN A 88 -9.37 5.30 11.91
N MET A 89 -8.99 6.56 12.04
CA MET A 89 -7.64 7.02 11.80
C MET A 89 -6.71 6.64 12.95
N GLY A 90 -5.49 6.29 12.62
CA GLY A 90 -4.41 6.00 13.56
C GLY A 90 -3.12 6.74 13.23
N PRO A 91 -2.05 6.49 13.99
CA PRO A 91 -0.75 7.14 13.77
C PRO A 91 -0.21 6.99 12.35
N VAL A 92 -0.52 5.88 11.66
CA VAL A 92 -0.07 5.60 10.30
C VAL A 92 -0.63 6.59 9.27
N ASP A 93 -1.89 7.04 9.45
CA ASP A 93 -2.50 8.06 8.60
C ASP A 93 -1.71 9.37 8.65
N PHE A 94 -1.44 9.84 9.85
CA PHE A 94 -0.71 11.11 10.07
C PHE A 94 0.76 10.99 9.65
N PHE A 95 1.39 9.85 9.90
CA PHE A 95 2.75 9.57 9.45
C PHE A 95 2.86 9.70 7.93
N GLY A 96 2.01 9.01 7.18
CA GLY A 96 2.08 9.02 5.73
C GLY A 96 1.78 10.40 5.14
N ARG A 97 0.77 11.11 5.67
CA ARG A 97 0.45 12.49 5.28
C ARG A 97 1.64 13.42 5.51
N LYS A 98 2.26 13.34 6.67
CA LYS A 98 3.43 14.17 6.99
C LYS A 98 4.62 13.85 6.09
N MET A 99 4.85 12.59 5.79
CA MET A 99 5.92 12.17 4.89
C MET A 99 5.76 12.78 3.49
N ILE A 100 4.58 12.72 2.88
CA ILE A 100 4.37 13.28 1.53
C ILE A 100 4.39 14.82 1.52
N GLU A 101 4.08 15.47 2.63
CA GLU A 101 4.19 16.91 2.80
C GLU A 101 5.65 17.38 2.76
N GLU A 102 6.54 16.63 3.40
CA GLU A 102 7.97 16.96 3.51
C GLU A 102 8.81 16.47 2.31
N LEU A 103 8.38 15.43 1.64
CA LEU A 103 9.12 14.84 0.52
C LEU A 103 8.89 15.62 -0.79
N PRO A 104 9.91 15.74 -1.65
CA PRO A 104 9.72 16.26 -3.00
C PRO A 104 8.61 15.51 -3.76
N THR A 105 7.87 16.23 -4.60
CA THR A 105 6.66 15.74 -5.28
C THR A 105 6.84 14.49 -6.14
N ARG A 106 8.07 14.17 -6.53
CA ARG A 106 8.37 12.94 -7.28
C ARG A 106 8.26 11.67 -6.44
N TYR A 107 8.33 11.79 -5.10
CA TYR A 107 8.25 10.63 -4.21
C TYR A 107 6.83 10.30 -3.82
N LYS A 108 6.59 9.01 -3.65
CA LYS A 108 5.35 8.43 -3.13
C LYS A 108 5.64 7.68 -1.84
N VAL A 109 4.66 7.59 -0.99
CA VAL A 109 4.70 6.87 0.28
C VAL A 109 3.63 5.80 0.27
N GLY A 110 4.01 4.57 0.51
CA GLY A 110 3.13 3.44 0.73
C GLY A 110 3.22 2.94 2.16
N VAL A 111 2.11 2.60 2.76
CA VAL A 111 2.07 1.97 4.08
C VAL A 111 1.34 0.63 4.03
N ILE A 112 1.81 -0.31 4.83
CA ILE A 112 1.16 -1.60 5.04
C ILE A 112 0.92 -1.71 6.55
N ASN A 113 -0.32 -1.49 6.99
CA ASN A 113 -0.65 -1.52 8.40
C ASN A 113 -1.19 -2.91 8.79
N VAL A 114 -0.36 -3.68 9.47
CA VAL A 114 -0.68 -5.04 9.95
C VAL A 114 -0.94 -5.10 11.45
N SER A 115 -1.24 -3.97 12.08
CA SER A 115 -1.52 -3.90 13.52
C SER A 115 -2.75 -4.72 13.90
N VAL A 116 -2.72 -5.32 15.08
CA VAL A 116 -3.80 -6.16 15.61
C VAL A 116 -4.05 -5.82 17.07
N ALA A 117 -5.27 -5.43 17.41
CA ALA A 117 -5.66 -5.14 18.79
C ALA A 117 -5.40 -6.34 19.71
N GLY A 118 -4.79 -6.12 20.85
CA GLY A 118 -4.42 -7.17 21.80
C GLY A 118 -3.22 -8.03 21.40
N ALA A 119 -2.54 -7.70 20.30
CA ALA A 119 -1.32 -8.40 19.90
C ALA A 119 -0.25 -8.26 20.99
N LYS A 120 0.33 -9.40 21.38
CA LYS A 120 1.49 -9.46 22.27
C LYS A 120 2.78 -9.28 21.44
N LEU A 121 3.84 -8.82 22.10
CA LEU A 121 5.13 -8.59 21.43
C LEU A 121 5.68 -9.85 20.76
N GLU A 122 5.48 -11.01 21.40
CA GLU A 122 5.94 -12.30 20.93
C GLU A 122 5.31 -12.76 19.60
N LEU A 123 4.26 -12.09 19.14
CA LEU A 123 3.69 -12.33 17.81
C LEU A 123 4.49 -11.71 16.67
N TRP A 124 5.49 -10.88 17.00
CA TRP A 124 6.30 -10.13 16.03
C TRP A 124 7.76 -10.61 15.97
N ASP A 125 8.08 -11.70 16.68
CA ASP A 125 9.41 -12.36 16.70
C ASP A 125 9.61 -13.30 15.48
#